data_d626fc7c75a165a0e1fc1c5d24390e15
#
_entry.id   d626fc7c75a165a0e1fc1c5d24390e15
#
_cell.length_a   1.000
_cell.length_b   1.000
_cell.length_c   1.000
_cell.angle_alpha   90.00
_cell.angle_beta   90.00
_cell.angle_gamma   90.00
#
_symmetry.space_group_name_H-M   'P 1'
#
loop_
_entity.id
_entity.type
_entity.pdbx_description
1 polymer ?
#
loop_
_entity_poly.entity_id
_entity_poly.type
_entity_poly.pdbx_seq_one_letter_code
_entity_poly.pdbx_strand_id
1 'polypeptide(L)'
;MLDCFFNPRSVAVIGASNNESKGGYNIIKNIMAGFRGKIYPVNKSYTEILGIPCYPDVASIPGNIDLAIYFIPSKALPETVTQCAKKGVKGIIIESAGFTEAGVEGAKLQKLALENAARADIRLWGPNCMGFIDGNKTYVFSFINSLVWLDVLRGGNVGLIVQSGMLSAGFLLHALQEGIMGVSKVCSIGNKCDIDESDILEYMINDSDTEVIACYLESLVDGRRFINLAGKTKKPVIVVMGGRSSEGAKAAQSHTASLSGNYKVTSGAFRQAGVLEVFDPAELTDMARAFAKNMPFQPGPQKGTAILTFSGGAGTITTDLMDDCGLSLAKLSDKTLASIAELFPSWNKPDHPLDLWIAIEQHGYEKVFRRSLNAVMNDPGVDSIIFQSYATPLIKQEFFNELTDLIKKHKKPVVIWIEGRKDFAERLRGLAENAGLPAFRELARCVTVLSGMKRHFTKKPAD
;
A
#
# COMPACT_ATOMS: atom_id res chain seq x y z
N MET A 1 -12.45 7.41 -18.11
CA MET A 1 -12.81 8.67 -17.42
C MET A 1 -11.63 9.32 -16.69
N LEU A 2 -10.74 8.57 -16.03
CA LEU A 2 -9.59 9.14 -15.30
C LEU A 2 -8.26 9.13 -16.07
N ASP A 3 -8.25 8.74 -17.32
CA ASP A 3 -7.02 8.56 -18.11
C ASP A 3 -6.19 9.84 -18.26
N CYS A 4 -6.84 11.00 -18.27
CA CYS A 4 -6.14 12.29 -18.31
C CYS A 4 -5.22 12.57 -17.08
N PHE A 5 -5.47 11.92 -15.94
CA PHE A 5 -4.62 12.05 -14.77
C PHE A 5 -3.43 11.08 -14.81
N PHE A 6 -3.64 9.87 -15.30
CA PHE A 6 -2.65 8.80 -15.27
C PHE A 6 -1.79 8.71 -16.55
N ASN A 7 -2.31 9.21 -17.68
CA ASN A 7 -1.65 9.13 -18.98
C ASN A 7 -1.67 10.48 -19.75
N PRO A 8 -1.43 11.64 -19.12
CA PRO A 8 -1.41 12.92 -19.84
C PRO A 8 -0.24 12.96 -20.82
N ARG A 9 -0.41 13.65 -21.95
CA ARG A 9 0.64 13.97 -22.91
C ARG A 9 1.18 15.39 -22.70
N SER A 10 0.42 16.20 -21.97
CA SER A 10 0.78 17.58 -21.65
C SER A 10 0.25 17.98 -20.28
N VAL A 11 1.06 18.71 -19.50
CA VAL A 11 0.73 19.14 -18.14
C VAL A 11 1.01 20.64 -18.01
N ALA A 12 0.01 21.42 -17.59
CA ALA A 12 0.20 22.81 -17.18
C ALA A 12 0.35 22.91 -15.66
N VAL A 13 1.34 23.64 -15.18
CA VAL A 13 1.56 23.85 -13.73
C VAL A 13 1.24 25.31 -13.39
N ILE A 14 0.08 25.55 -12.79
CA ILE A 14 -0.44 26.86 -12.43
C ILE A 14 0.07 27.23 -11.05
N GLY A 15 0.95 28.23 -10.98
CA GLY A 15 1.69 28.58 -9.78
C GLY A 15 3.13 28.06 -9.77
N ALA A 16 3.65 27.69 -10.93
CA ALA A 16 5.06 27.33 -11.10
C ALA A 16 5.99 28.46 -10.62
N SER A 17 7.19 28.13 -10.15
CA SER A 17 8.12 29.11 -9.55
C SER A 17 9.59 28.75 -9.79
N ASN A 18 10.46 29.76 -9.87
CA ASN A 18 11.91 29.58 -9.79
C ASN A 18 12.46 29.60 -8.36
N ASN A 19 11.62 29.91 -7.37
CA ASN A 19 12.02 29.91 -5.97
C ASN A 19 11.96 28.48 -5.40
N GLU A 20 13.13 27.93 -5.04
CA GLU A 20 13.31 26.57 -4.52
C GLU A 20 12.54 26.28 -3.22
N SER A 21 12.22 27.31 -2.44
CA SER A 21 11.43 27.17 -1.22
C SER A 21 9.93 27.00 -1.47
N LYS A 22 9.46 27.15 -2.71
CA LYS A 22 8.04 27.09 -3.07
C LYS A 22 7.66 25.74 -3.70
N GLY A 23 6.49 25.23 -3.35
CA GLY A 23 5.96 23.99 -3.91
C GLY A 23 5.84 24.00 -5.45
N GLY A 24 5.54 25.16 -6.05
CA GLY A 24 5.49 25.28 -7.51
C GLY A 24 6.84 25.01 -8.23
N TYR A 25 7.97 25.25 -7.55
CA TYR A 25 9.30 24.82 -8.01
C TYR A 25 9.43 23.30 -7.95
N ASN A 26 9.06 22.73 -6.79
CA ASN A 26 9.14 21.30 -6.59
C ASN A 26 8.28 20.53 -7.60
N ILE A 27 7.06 21.00 -7.91
CA ILE A 27 6.18 20.37 -8.90
C ILE A 27 6.88 20.28 -10.26
N ILE A 28 7.45 21.39 -10.76
CA ILE A 28 8.17 21.39 -12.05
C ILE A 28 9.36 20.44 -12.01
N LYS A 29 10.20 20.51 -10.97
CA LYS A 29 11.36 19.65 -10.80
C LYS A 29 10.99 18.17 -10.75
N ASN A 30 9.92 17.83 -10.04
CA ASN A 30 9.41 16.47 -9.94
C ASN A 30 8.89 15.93 -11.28
N ILE A 31 8.13 16.74 -12.01
CA ILE A 31 7.62 16.37 -13.34
C ILE A 31 8.79 16.11 -14.30
N MET A 32 9.80 16.99 -14.29
CA MET A 32 10.99 16.85 -15.15
C MET A 32 11.79 15.56 -14.89
N ALA A 33 11.70 14.99 -13.68
CA ALA A 33 12.46 13.77 -13.32
C ALA A 33 12.05 12.54 -14.13
N GLY A 34 10.78 12.42 -14.53
CA GLY A 34 10.29 11.22 -15.23
C GLY A 34 9.33 11.46 -16.38
N PHE A 35 8.55 12.52 -16.35
CA PHE A 35 7.54 12.79 -17.37
C PHE A 35 8.17 13.17 -18.73
N ARG A 36 7.69 12.57 -19.81
CA ARG A 36 8.22 12.75 -21.17
C ARG A 36 7.32 13.59 -22.07
N GLY A 37 6.17 14.04 -21.55
CA GLY A 37 5.23 14.91 -22.27
C GLY A 37 5.64 16.38 -22.22
N LYS A 38 4.75 17.24 -22.71
CA LYS A 38 4.96 18.68 -22.70
C LYS A 38 4.64 19.28 -21.32
N ILE A 39 5.52 20.11 -20.80
CA ILE A 39 5.36 20.81 -19.52
C ILE A 39 5.16 22.30 -19.82
N TYR A 40 4.13 22.89 -19.26
CA TYR A 40 3.77 24.28 -19.43
C TYR A 40 3.72 24.97 -18.05
N PRO A 41 4.83 25.58 -17.59
CA PRO A 41 4.81 26.44 -16.41
C PRO A 41 3.91 27.65 -16.62
N VAL A 42 3.08 27.99 -15.64
CA VAL A 42 2.19 29.16 -15.68
C VAL A 42 2.44 30.06 -14.47
N ASN A 43 2.94 31.28 -14.73
CA ASN A 43 3.15 32.31 -13.72
C ASN A 43 3.34 33.69 -14.38
N LYS A 44 2.70 34.73 -13.85
CA LYS A 44 2.76 36.09 -14.38
C LYS A 44 4.13 36.76 -14.20
N SER A 45 4.96 36.27 -13.28
CA SER A 45 6.22 36.94 -12.89
C SER A 45 7.46 36.38 -13.58
N TYR A 46 7.33 35.32 -14.38
CA TYR A 46 8.45 34.63 -15.02
C TYR A 46 8.20 34.47 -16.52
N THR A 47 9.26 34.55 -17.31
CA THR A 47 9.27 34.20 -18.75
C THR A 47 9.80 32.79 -18.98
N GLU A 48 10.54 32.26 -17.99
CA GLU A 48 11.13 30.93 -18.02
C GLU A 48 11.22 30.37 -16.58
N ILE A 49 11.02 29.07 -16.42
CA ILE A 49 11.20 28.33 -15.16
C ILE A 49 11.97 27.04 -15.44
N LEU A 50 13.13 26.86 -14.79
CA LEU A 50 14.02 25.70 -14.95
C LEU A 50 14.34 25.36 -16.41
N GLY A 51 14.55 26.39 -17.26
CA GLY A 51 14.84 26.21 -18.69
C GLY A 51 13.63 25.95 -19.57
N ILE A 52 12.40 26.02 -19.01
CA ILE A 52 11.15 25.81 -19.76
C ILE A 52 10.44 27.16 -19.92
N PRO A 53 9.97 27.54 -21.14
CA PRO A 53 9.19 28.76 -21.35
C PRO A 53 7.97 28.81 -20.43
N CYS A 54 7.79 29.93 -19.74
CA CYS A 54 6.69 30.17 -18.81
C CYS A 54 5.65 31.11 -19.42
N TYR A 55 4.38 30.81 -19.19
CA TYR A 55 3.25 31.54 -19.73
C TYR A 55 2.55 32.37 -18.63
N PRO A 56 2.06 33.57 -18.92
CA PRO A 56 1.42 34.42 -17.90
C PRO A 56 0.07 33.84 -17.41
N ASP A 57 -0.61 33.07 -18.24
CA ASP A 57 -1.89 32.42 -17.96
C ASP A 57 -2.09 31.16 -18.84
N VAL A 58 -3.11 30.39 -18.52
CA VAL A 58 -3.44 29.13 -19.24
C VAL A 58 -3.85 29.42 -20.69
N ALA A 59 -4.49 30.57 -20.95
CA ALA A 59 -4.99 30.94 -22.28
C ALA A 59 -3.85 31.18 -23.28
N SER A 60 -2.70 31.67 -22.79
CA SER A 60 -1.51 32.00 -23.59
C SER A 60 -0.68 30.77 -24.00
N ILE A 61 -0.95 29.58 -23.45
CA ILE A 61 -0.22 28.35 -23.78
C ILE A 61 -0.52 27.94 -25.22
N PRO A 62 0.48 27.64 -26.08
CA PRO A 62 0.24 27.13 -27.42
C PRO A 62 -0.19 25.65 -27.39
N GLY A 63 -1.30 25.32 -28.03
CA GLY A 63 -1.78 23.95 -28.16
C GLY A 63 -2.70 23.47 -27.03
N ASN A 64 -2.99 22.18 -27.04
CA ASN A 64 -3.91 21.54 -26.10
C ASN A 64 -3.18 21.13 -24.81
N ILE A 65 -3.94 21.06 -23.72
CA ILE A 65 -3.47 20.69 -22.38
C ILE A 65 -4.36 19.54 -21.90
N ASP A 66 -3.76 18.40 -21.56
CA ASP A 66 -4.54 17.24 -21.06
C ASP A 66 -4.83 17.40 -19.56
N LEU A 67 -3.83 17.84 -18.76
CA LEU A 67 -3.90 17.92 -17.31
C LEU A 67 -3.40 19.30 -16.83
N ALA A 68 -4.05 19.87 -15.84
CA ALA A 68 -3.53 21.01 -15.08
C ALA A 68 -3.24 20.62 -13.63
N ILE A 69 -2.16 21.15 -13.06
CA ILE A 69 -1.85 21.08 -11.62
C ILE A 69 -2.00 22.52 -11.08
N TYR A 70 -2.87 22.65 -10.09
CA TYR A 70 -3.22 23.95 -9.49
C TYR A 70 -2.54 24.10 -8.13
N PHE A 71 -1.65 25.10 -8.02
CA PHE A 71 -0.90 25.42 -6.81
C PHE A 71 -0.81 26.93 -6.53
N ILE A 72 -1.95 27.61 -6.54
CA ILE A 72 -2.11 29.02 -6.17
C ILE A 72 -3.28 29.19 -5.19
N PRO A 73 -3.47 30.38 -4.55
CA PRO A 73 -4.53 30.57 -3.57
C PRO A 73 -5.92 30.20 -4.09
N SER A 74 -6.74 29.58 -3.25
CA SER A 74 -8.07 29.01 -3.55
C SER A 74 -9.04 29.98 -4.27
N LYS A 75 -8.95 31.28 -4.00
CA LYS A 75 -9.81 32.31 -4.61
C LYS A 75 -9.75 32.34 -6.15
N ALA A 76 -8.62 31.95 -6.73
CA ALA A 76 -8.45 31.97 -8.18
C ALA A 76 -8.96 30.68 -8.89
N LEU A 77 -9.32 29.62 -8.15
CA LEU A 77 -9.69 28.33 -8.73
C LEU A 77 -10.91 28.41 -9.66
N PRO A 78 -12.05 29.07 -9.32
CA PRO A 78 -13.22 29.09 -10.19
C PRO A 78 -12.95 29.71 -11.56
N GLU A 79 -12.17 30.80 -11.61
CA GLU A 79 -11.74 31.42 -12.86
C GLU A 79 -10.76 30.55 -13.63
N THR A 80 -9.80 29.94 -12.92
CA THR A 80 -8.81 29.03 -13.52
C THR A 80 -9.50 27.83 -14.19
N VAL A 81 -10.52 27.25 -13.57
CA VAL A 81 -11.34 26.17 -14.20
C VAL A 81 -11.95 26.65 -15.50
N THR A 82 -12.49 27.89 -15.55
CA THR A 82 -13.06 28.47 -16.75
C THR A 82 -12.01 28.68 -17.86
N GLN A 83 -10.79 29.08 -17.50
CA GLN A 83 -9.67 29.22 -18.46
C GLN A 83 -9.23 27.84 -18.97
N CYS A 84 -9.12 26.84 -18.10
CA CYS A 84 -8.81 25.45 -18.45
C CYS A 84 -9.85 24.86 -19.41
N ALA A 85 -11.13 25.15 -19.19
CA ALA A 85 -12.23 24.73 -20.09
C ALA A 85 -12.03 25.22 -21.52
N LYS A 86 -11.66 26.47 -21.72
CA LYS A 86 -11.40 27.07 -23.05
C LYS A 86 -10.20 26.44 -23.76
N LYS A 87 -9.29 25.78 -23.01
CA LYS A 87 -8.09 25.07 -23.53
C LYS A 87 -8.30 23.55 -23.66
N GLY A 88 -9.49 23.05 -23.39
CA GLY A 88 -9.83 21.64 -23.55
C GLY A 88 -9.23 20.71 -22.47
N VAL A 89 -8.76 21.29 -21.34
CA VAL A 89 -8.26 20.51 -20.17
C VAL A 89 -9.36 19.57 -19.69
N LYS A 90 -9.00 18.31 -19.43
CA LYS A 90 -9.94 17.28 -18.96
C LYS A 90 -9.82 16.97 -17.47
N GLY A 91 -8.71 17.29 -16.84
CA GLY A 91 -8.49 17.07 -15.42
C GLY A 91 -7.68 18.19 -14.77
N ILE A 92 -8.00 18.49 -13.50
CA ILE A 92 -7.25 19.43 -12.68
C ILE A 92 -6.93 18.77 -11.34
N ILE A 93 -5.64 18.64 -11.00
CA ILE A 93 -5.18 18.27 -9.66
C ILE A 93 -5.03 19.56 -8.85
N ILE A 94 -5.75 19.65 -7.74
CA ILE A 94 -5.77 20.85 -6.89
C ILE A 94 -5.02 20.52 -5.60
N GLU A 95 -3.73 20.89 -5.56
CA GLU A 95 -2.88 20.62 -4.39
C GLU A 95 -3.03 21.69 -3.30
N SER A 96 -3.51 22.89 -3.67
CA SER A 96 -3.76 23.98 -2.73
C SER A 96 -4.86 23.65 -1.72
N ALA A 97 -4.69 24.18 -0.51
CA ALA A 97 -5.70 24.23 0.54
C ALA A 97 -6.51 25.56 0.50
N GLY A 98 -7.48 25.71 1.41
CA GLY A 98 -8.31 26.89 1.56
C GLY A 98 -9.72 26.73 0.99
N PHE A 99 -10.25 25.52 1.06
CA PHE A 99 -11.58 25.15 0.56
C PHE A 99 -12.54 24.77 1.71
N THR A 100 -13.22 23.63 1.65
CA THR A 100 -14.19 23.21 2.68
C THR A 100 -13.58 23.16 4.08
N GLU A 101 -12.35 22.76 4.22
CA GLU A 101 -11.60 22.73 5.48
C GLU A 101 -11.33 24.12 6.07
N ALA A 102 -11.37 25.17 5.23
CA ALA A 102 -11.21 26.56 5.66
C ALA A 102 -12.54 27.26 6.02
N GLY A 103 -13.66 26.52 6.07
CA GLY A 103 -14.96 27.00 6.47
C GLY A 103 -15.83 27.51 5.32
N VAL A 104 -16.84 28.33 5.64
CA VAL A 104 -17.94 28.69 4.72
C VAL A 104 -17.48 29.33 3.41
N GLU A 105 -16.54 30.27 3.47
CA GLU A 105 -16.06 30.94 2.26
C GLU A 105 -15.25 29.99 1.35
N GLY A 106 -14.45 29.12 1.94
CA GLY A 106 -13.74 28.08 1.19
C GLY A 106 -14.70 27.07 0.55
N ALA A 107 -15.76 26.68 1.26
CA ALA A 107 -16.80 25.80 0.72
C ALA A 107 -17.54 26.43 -0.47
N LYS A 108 -17.81 27.74 -0.45
CA LYS A 108 -18.41 28.44 -1.59
C LYS A 108 -17.49 28.43 -2.82
N LEU A 109 -16.19 28.63 -2.63
CA LEU A 109 -15.20 28.58 -3.70
C LEU A 109 -15.13 27.18 -4.31
N GLN A 110 -15.10 26.15 -3.49
CA GLN A 110 -15.10 24.75 -3.95
C GLN A 110 -16.37 24.43 -4.76
N LYS A 111 -17.54 24.82 -4.27
CA LYS A 111 -18.82 24.62 -4.96
C LYS A 111 -18.82 25.32 -6.33
N LEU A 112 -18.40 26.59 -6.40
CA LEU A 112 -18.35 27.33 -7.66
C LEU A 112 -17.38 26.70 -8.67
N ALA A 113 -16.22 26.21 -8.18
CA ALA A 113 -15.26 25.51 -9.03
C ALA A 113 -15.86 24.20 -9.60
N LEU A 114 -16.57 23.43 -8.76
CA LEU A 114 -17.28 22.21 -9.18
C LEU A 114 -18.35 22.50 -10.23
N GLU A 115 -19.15 23.54 -10.04
CA GLU A 115 -20.17 23.95 -11.03
C GLU A 115 -19.56 24.33 -12.38
N ASN A 116 -18.44 25.08 -12.37
CA ASN A 116 -17.72 25.46 -13.58
C ASN A 116 -17.10 24.22 -14.27
N ALA A 117 -16.53 23.30 -13.50
CA ALA A 117 -15.93 22.07 -14.00
C ALA A 117 -16.98 21.16 -14.64
N ALA A 118 -18.12 20.97 -13.99
CA ALA A 118 -19.23 20.15 -14.50
C ALA A 118 -19.78 20.68 -15.85
N ARG A 119 -19.90 22.00 -16.00
CA ARG A 119 -20.33 22.63 -17.26
C ARG A 119 -19.36 22.39 -18.43
N ALA A 120 -18.09 22.11 -18.11
CA ALA A 120 -17.01 21.95 -19.10
C ALA A 120 -16.51 20.52 -19.25
N ASP A 121 -17.13 19.55 -18.60
CA ASP A 121 -16.70 18.14 -18.56
C ASP A 121 -15.23 18.01 -18.09
N ILE A 122 -14.86 18.77 -17.05
CA ILE A 122 -13.55 18.71 -16.39
C ILE A 122 -13.71 17.97 -15.07
N ARG A 123 -12.81 17.01 -14.80
CA ARG A 123 -12.76 16.32 -13.50
C ARG A 123 -11.79 17.04 -12.57
N LEU A 124 -12.17 17.13 -11.28
CA LEU A 124 -11.36 17.76 -10.24
C LEU A 124 -10.84 16.72 -9.25
N TRP A 125 -9.51 16.70 -9.02
CA TRP A 125 -8.85 15.85 -8.05
C TRP A 125 -8.40 16.67 -6.85
N GLY A 126 -8.70 16.23 -5.63
CA GLY A 126 -8.47 16.98 -4.39
C GLY A 126 -9.71 17.77 -3.98
N PRO A 127 -9.62 19.03 -3.57
CA PRO A 127 -8.43 19.85 -3.26
C PRO A 127 -7.70 19.40 -2.00
N ASN A 128 -6.68 20.19 -1.57
CA ASN A 128 -5.93 19.95 -0.33
C ASN A 128 -5.31 18.55 -0.32
N CYS A 129 -4.64 18.20 -1.39
CA CYS A 129 -4.02 16.90 -1.60
C CYS A 129 -2.54 17.03 -1.93
N MET A 130 -1.81 15.92 -1.87
CA MET A 130 -0.39 15.85 -2.25
C MET A 130 -0.20 15.50 -3.74
N GLY A 131 -1.29 15.34 -4.47
CA GLY A 131 -1.24 14.98 -5.89
C GLY A 131 -1.11 13.47 -6.13
N PHE A 132 -0.34 13.11 -7.15
CA PHE A 132 -0.27 11.77 -7.70
C PHE A 132 1.16 11.35 -8.02
N ILE A 133 1.49 10.08 -7.76
CA ILE A 133 2.76 9.45 -8.12
C ILE A 133 2.48 8.14 -8.85
N ASP A 134 3.13 7.92 -10.00
CA ASP A 134 3.23 6.63 -10.67
C ASP A 134 4.68 6.13 -10.55
N GLY A 135 4.90 5.12 -9.71
CA GLY A 135 6.23 4.59 -9.44
C GLY A 135 6.86 3.90 -10.65
N ASN A 136 6.05 3.23 -11.47
CA ASN A 136 6.52 2.50 -12.64
C ASN A 136 6.93 3.43 -13.80
N LYS A 137 6.26 4.58 -13.93
CA LYS A 137 6.59 5.61 -14.92
C LYS A 137 7.53 6.69 -14.39
N THR A 138 7.74 6.73 -13.09
CA THR A 138 8.43 7.84 -12.40
C THR A 138 7.72 9.18 -12.63
N TYR A 139 6.39 9.18 -12.74
CA TYR A 139 5.61 10.42 -12.79
C TYR A 139 5.33 10.90 -11.37
N VAL A 140 5.76 12.12 -11.06
CA VAL A 140 5.55 12.72 -9.75
C VAL A 140 4.91 14.08 -9.93
N PHE A 141 3.59 14.10 -9.86
CA PHE A 141 2.75 15.29 -9.93
C PHE A 141 2.42 15.72 -8.50
N SER A 142 3.40 16.31 -7.82
CA SER A 142 3.34 16.63 -6.40
C SER A 142 4.29 17.77 -6.03
N PHE A 143 3.91 18.58 -5.04
CA PHE A 143 4.74 19.62 -4.48
C PHE A 143 5.83 19.12 -3.50
N ILE A 144 5.86 17.83 -3.18
CA ILE A 144 6.87 17.25 -2.27
C ILE A 144 8.28 17.52 -2.82
N ASN A 145 9.19 17.91 -1.94
CA ASN A 145 10.58 18.12 -2.33
C ASN A 145 11.23 16.82 -2.84
N SER A 146 11.89 16.89 -3.99
CA SER A 146 12.53 15.73 -4.63
C SER A 146 13.59 15.06 -3.76
N LEU A 147 14.21 15.78 -2.84
CA LEU A 147 15.18 15.23 -1.87
C LEU A 147 14.57 14.17 -0.94
N VAL A 148 13.24 14.14 -0.84
CA VAL A 148 12.53 13.22 0.06
C VAL A 148 12.25 11.86 -0.57
N TRP A 149 12.19 11.78 -1.90
CA TRP A 149 11.70 10.58 -2.58
C TRP A 149 12.56 10.10 -3.76
N LEU A 150 13.37 10.96 -4.37
CA LEU A 150 13.98 10.69 -5.68
C LEU A 150 14.90 9.46 -5.69
N ASP A 151 15.65 9.25 -4.61
CA ASP A 151 16.62 8.15 -4.45
C ASP A 151 15.97 6.85 -3.96
N VAL A 152 14.75 6.93 -3.43
CA VAL A 152 14.04 5.78 -2.84
C VAL A 152 12.83 5.33 -3.64
N LEU A 153 12.28 6.15 -4.55
CA LEU A 153 11.12 5.78 -5.36
C LEU A 153 11.41 4.56 -6.23
N ARG A 154 10.60 3.52 -6.05
CA ARG A 154 10.69 2.27 -6.82
C ARG A 154 9.35 1.89 -7.37
N GLY A 155 9.34 1.48 -8.65
CA GLY A 155 8.18 0.85 -9.27
C GLY A 155 7.85 -0.49 -8.64
N GLY A 156 6.58 -0.86 -8.68
CA GLY A 156 6.07 -2.11 -8.13
C GLY A 156 4.59 -2.30 -8.41
N ASN A 157 3.93 -3.14 -7.62
CA ASN A 157 2.55 -3.56 -7.85
C ASN A 157 1.54 -3.13 -6.76
N VAL A 158 1.95 -2.26 -5.83
CA VAL A 158 1.07 -1.76 -4.77
C VAL A 158 0.53 -0.38 -5.13
N GLY A 159 -0.80 -0.25 -5.19
CA GLY A 159 -1.50 1.02 -5.31
C GLY A 159 -1.89 1.56 -3.93
N LEU A 160 -1.63 2.83 -3.68
CA LEU A 160 -2.00 3.52 -2.44
C LEU A 160 -3.08 4.56 -2.70
N ILE A 161 -4.18 4.52 -1.95
CA ILE A 161 -5.23 5.55 -1.92
C ILE A 161 -5.20 6.18 -0.54
N VAL A 162 -4.82 7.46 -0.44
CA VAL A 162 -4.61 8.10 0.86
C VAL A 162 -5.35 9.43 0.94
N GLN A 163 -6.24 9.55 1.91
CA GLN A 163 -7.03 10.77 2.09
C GLN A 163 -6.18 11.92 2.65
N SER A 164 -5.20 11.64 3.51
CA SER A 164 -4.30 12.65 4.10
C SER A 164 -3.06 12.88 3.25
N GLY A 165 -2.76 14.14 2.90
CA GLY A 165 -1.59 14.50 2.11
C GLY A 165 -0.26 14.13 2.77
N MET A 166 0.01 14.62 3.97
CA MET A 166 1.28 14.34 4.68
C MET A 166 1.44 12.89 5.08
N LEU A 167 0.33 12.21 5.41
CA LEU A 167 0.38 10.78 5.73
C LEU A 167 0.66 9.94 4.48
N SER A 168 0.25 10.39 3.28
CA SER A 168 0.64 9.76 2.01
C SER A 168 2.15 9.74 1.83
N ALA A 169 2.82 10.86 2.11
CA ALA A 169 4.28 10.94 2.08
C ALA A 169 4.91 10.02 3.13
N GLY A 170 4.40 10.03 4.36
CA GLY A 170 4.88 9.18 5.44
C GLY A 170 4.79 7.69 5.12
N PHE A 171 3.66 7.23 4.61
CA PHE A 171 3.47 5.83 4.18
C PHE A 171 4.40 5.44 3.03
N LEU A 172 4.45 6.29 2.02
CA LEU A 172 5.31 6.06 0.87
C LEU A 172 6.77 5.93 1.30
N LEU A 173 7.27 6.88 2.09
CA LEU A 173 8.65 6.87 2.54
C LEU A 173 8.97 5.66 3.41
N HIS A 174 8.10 5.32 4.36
CA HIS A 174 8.27 4.12 5.18
C HIS A 174 8.36 2.86 4.30
N ALA A 175 7.43 2.72 3.36
CA ALA A 175 7.41 1.57 2.44
C ALA A 175 8.65 1.49 1.55
N LEU A 176 9.14 2.63 1.04
CA LEU A 176 10.26 2.70 0.10
C LEU A 176 11.63 2.62 0.78
N GLN A 177 11.80 3.20 1.98
CA GLN A 177 13.09 3.22 2.69
C GLN A 177 13.55 1.84 3.15
N GLU A 178 12.64 0.99 3.56
CA GLU A 178 12.97 -0.40 3.90
C GLU A 178 13.37 -1.23 2.66
N GLY A 179 13.21 -0.70 1.45
CA GLY A 179 13.54 -1.38 0.19
C GLY A 179 12.72 -2.63 -0.09
N ILE A 180 11.62 -2.80 0.62
CA ILE A 180 10.84 -4.04 0.72
C ILE A 180 9.70 -4.09 -0.30
N MET A 181 9.18 -2.93 -0.69
CA MET A 181 7.99 -2.80 -1.54
C MET A 181 8.17 -1.67 -2.55
N GLY A 182 7.75 -1.91 -3.80
CA GLY A 182 7.58 -0.87 -4.80
C GLY A 182 6.11 -0.48 -4.95
N VAL A 183 5.85 0.71 -5.48
CA VAL A 183 4.50 1.21 -5.71
C VAL A 183 4.17 1.33 -7.18
N SER A 184 2.95 0.95 -7.56
CA SER A 184 2.42 1.25 -8.88
C SER A 184 1.94 2.70 -8.93
N LYS A 185 1.05 3.05 -8.03
CA LYS A 185 0.45 4.39 -7.95
C LYS A 185 0.24 4.83 -6.51
N VAL A 186 0.45 6.12 -6.24
CA VAL A 186 0.12 6.75 -4.96
C VAL A 186 -0.82 7.91 -5.24
N CYS A 187 -2.05 7.79 -4.79
CA CYS A 187 -3.14 8.73 -5.03
C CYS A 187 -3.51 9.43 -3.72
N SER A 188 -3.05 10.67 -3.54
CA SER A 188 -3.51 11.52 -2.43
C SER A 188 -4.80 12.23 -2.87
N ILE A 189 -5.92 11.92 -2.23
CA ILE A 189 -7.25 12.35 -2.70
C ILE A 189 -7.81 13.57 -1.97
N GLY A 190 -7.20 13.99 -0.85
CA GLY A 190 -7.56 15.22 -0.12
C GLY A 190 -9.03 15.29 0.27
N ASN A 191 -9.67 16.43 -0.03
CA ASN A 191 -11.08 16.69 0.31
C ASN A 191 -12.10 15.92 -0.54
N LYS A 192 -11.68 15.24 -1.62
CA LYS A 192 -12.56 14.40 -2.48
C LYS A 192 -13.78 15.16 -3.03
N CYS A 193 -13.55 16.35 -3.58
CA CYS A 193 -14.68 17.21 -3.99
C CYS A 193 -15.43 16.69 -5.22
N ASP A 194 -14.76 15.94 -6.11
CA ASP A 194 -15.33 15.31 -7.30
C ASP A 194 -14.81 13.88 -7.42
N ILE A 195 -13.49 13.70 -7.63
CA ILE A 195 -12.90 12.35 -7.65
C ILE A 195 -12.75 11.86 -6.22
N ASP A 196 -13.35 10.70 -5.92
CA ASP A 196 -13.37 10.08 -4.60
C ASP A 196 -12.54 8.78 -4.55
N GLU A 197 -12.54 8.13 -3.37
CA GLU A 197 -11.86 6.86 -3.14
C GLU A 197 -12.41 5.72 -4.01
N SER A 198 -13.68 5.76 -4.39
CA SER A 198 -14.31 4.72 -5.22
C SER A 198 -13.90 4.86 -6.69
N ASP A 199 -13.75 6.09 -7.18
CA ASP A 199 -13.24 6.35 -8.54
C ASP A 199 -11.82 5.81 -8.72
N ILE A 200 -10.95 6.08 -7.72
CA ILE A 200 -9.56 5.60 -7.76
C ILE A 200 -9.49 4.08 -7.55
N LEU A 201 -10.32 3.53 -6.65
CA LEU A 201 -10.42 2.08 -6.46
C LEU A 201 -10.81 1.37 -7.76
N GLU A 202 -11.83 1.87 -8.46
CA GLU A 202 -12.28 1.32 -9.75
C GLU A 202 -11.18 1.39 -10.81
N TYR A 203 -10.43 2.49 -10.86
CA TYR A 203 -9.28 2.61 -11.74
C TYR A 203 -8.20 1.56 -11.41
N MET A 204 -7.80 1.44 -10.13
CA MET A 204 -6.77 0.50 -9.69
C MET A 204 -7.18 -0.96 -9.86
N ILE A 205 -8.47 -1.28 -9.75
CA ILE A 205 -8.99 -2.64 -10.03
C ILE A 205 -8.71 -3.03 -11.49
N ASN A 206 -8.84 -2.09 -12.42
CA ASN A 206 -8.65 -2.32 -13.85
C ASN A 206 -7.20 -2.07 -14.33
N ASP A 207 -6.34 -1.50 -13.48
CA ASP A 207 -4.96 -1.21 -13.82
C ASP A 207 -4.10 -2.48 -13.74
N SER A 208 -3.40 -2.81 -14.84
CA SER A 208 -2.54 -4.01 -14.92
C SER A 208 -1.30 -3.93 -14.04
N ASP A 209 -0.84 -2.72 -13.72
CA ASP A 209 0.35 -2.51 -12.90
C ASP A 209 0.05 -2.65 -11.40
N THR A 210 -1.22 -2.56 -11.00
CA THR A 210 -1.65 -2.64 -9.60
C THR A 210 -2.20 -4.03 -9.29
N GLU A 211 -1.60 -4.73 -8.34
CA GLU A 211 -2.06 -6.06 -7.89
C GLU A 211 -2.60 -6.04 -6.45
N VAL A 212 -2.16 -5.06 -5.65
CA VAL A 212 -2.58 -4.86 -4.25
C VAL A 212 -3.04 -3.42 -4.08
N ILE A 213 -4.16 -3.21 -3.40
CA ILE A 213 -4.71 -1.86 -3.15
C ILE A 213 -4.73 -1.62 -1.65
N ALA A 214 -3.98 -0.62 -1.19
CA ALA A 214 -3.90 -0.24 0.21
C ALA A 214 -4.44 1.19 0.41
N CYS A 215 -5.34 1.36 1.38
CA CYS A 215 -6.08 2.59 1.59
C CYS A 215 -5.92 3.13 3.01
N TYR A 216 -5.71 4.44 3.14
CA TYR A 216 -5.99 5.19 4.35
C TYR A 216 -7.15 6.15 4.10
N LEU A 217 -8.26 5.97 4.79
CA LEU A 217 -9.50 6.74 4.60
C LEU A 217 -10.03 7.24 5.94
N GLU A 218 -10.63 8.42 5.94
CA GLU A 218 -11.29 9.03 7.12
C GLU A 218 -12.82 9.00 6.96
N SER A 219 -13.30 8.84 5.74
CA SER A 219 -14.71 8.72 5.38
C SER A 219 -14.85 8.02 4.04
N LEU A 220 -16.04 7.53 3.72
CA LEU A 220 -16.45 7.08 2.40
C LEU A 220 -17.52 8.03 1.85
N VAL A 221 -17.35 8.50 0.61
CA VAL A 221 -18.34 9.35 -0.07
C VAL A 221 -19.55 8.52 -0.47
N ASP A 222 -19.33 7.43 -1.19
CA ASP A 222 -20.34 6.40 -1.48
C ASP A 222 -19.87 5.04 -0.94
N GLY A 223 -20.19 4.76 0.32
CA GLY A 223 -19.82 3.49 0.97
C GLY A 223 -20.37 2.26 0.26
N ARG A 224 -21.56 2.35 -0.38
CA ARG A 224 -22.14 1.23 -1.11
C ARG A 224 -21.35 0.93 -2.38
N ARG A 225 -20.98 1.96 -3.14
CA ARG A 225 -20.15 1.82 -4.33
C ARG A 225 -18.78 1.21 -3.98
N PHE A 226 -18.13 1.75 -2.95
CA PHE A 226 -16.83 1.25 -2.48
C PHE A 226 -16.88 -0.24 -2.12
N ILE A 227 -17.86 -0.64 -1.31
CA ILE A 227 -18.06 -2.02 -0.87
C ILE A 227 -18.35 -2.96 -2.06
N ASN A 228 -19.18 -2.53 -3.01
CA ASN A 228 -19.48 -3.31 -4.21
C ASN A 228 -18.24 -3.53 -5.08
N LEU A 229 -17.41 -2.50 -5.27
CA LEU A 229 -16.15 -2.60 -6.02
C LEU A 229 -15.16 -3.55 -5.32
N ALA A 230 -14.94 -3.34 -4.03
CA ALA A 230 -14.04 -4.16 -3.23
C ALA A 230 -14.52 -5.62 -3.12
N GLY A 231 -15.85 -5.84 -3.12
CA GLY A 231 -16.45 -7.18 -3.09
C GLY A 231 -16.21 -8.00 -4.37
N LYS A 232 -16.20 -7.34 -5.51
CA LYS A 232 -16.08 -7.99 -6.83
C LYS A 232 -14.65 -8.21 -7.30
N THR A 233 -13.68 -7.46 -6.78
CA THR A 233 -12.28 -7.59 -7.19
C THR A 233 -11.61 -8.81 -6.58
N LYS A 234 -10.69 -9.41 -7.34
CA LYS A 234 -9.76 -10.44 -6.84
C LYS A 234 -8.50 -9.85 -6.21
N LYS A 235 -8.23 -8.56 -6.46
CA LYS A 235 -7.09 -7.87 -5.85
C LYS A 235 -7.39 -7.66 -4.37
N PRO A 236 -6.42 -7.90 -3.46
CA PRO A 236 -6.60 -7.59 -2.04
C PRO A 236 -6.78 -6.07 -1.86
N VAL A 237 -7.85 -5.71 -1.14
CA VAL A 237 -8.13 -4.33 -0.73
C VAL A 237 -7.93 -4.26 0.78
N ILE A 238 -6.93 -3.50 1.20
CA ILE A 238 -6.50 -3.36 2.60
C ILE A 238 -6.81 -1.93 3.05
N VAL A 239 -7.48 -1.75 4.18
CA VAL A 239 -7.95 -0.42 4.61
C VAL A 239 -7.60 -0.15 6.06
N VAL A 240 -6.97 1.00 6.31
CA VAL A 240 -6.96 1.68 7.60
C VAL A 240 -8.03 2.76 7.59
N MET A 241 -9.01 2.66 8.50
CA MET A 241 -9.99 3.74 8.70
C MET A 241 -9.55 4.63 9.86
N GLY A 242 -9.43 5.94 9.59
CA GLY A 242 -9.38 6.96 10.64
C GLY A 242 -10.76 7.20 11.26
N GLY A 243 -10.80 7.80 12.46
CA GLY A 243 -12.07 8.20 13.07
C GLY A 243 -12.93 7.06 13.64
N ARG A 244 -12.31 5.94 14.06
CA ARG A 244 -13.01 4.76 14.58
C ARG A 244 -13.68 4.96 15.94
N SER A 245 -13.08 5.75 16.81
CA SER A 245 -13.62 6.12 18.13
C SER A 245 -14.40 7.43 18.03
N SER A 246 -15.21 7.73 19.04
CA SER A 246 -15.93 9.02 19.15
C SER A 246 -14.97 10.21 19.10
N GLU A 247 -13.84 10.13 19.78
CA GLU A 247 -12.84 11.20 19.78
C GLU A 247 -12.06 11.26 18.47
N GLY A 248 -11.72 10.12 17.88
CA GLY A 248 -11.12 10.04 16.55
C GLY A 248 -12.04 10.58 15.46
N ALA A 249 -13.36 10.35 15.55
CA ALA A 249 -14.34 10.90 14.62
C ALA A 249 -14.42 12.44 14.69
N LYS A 250 -14.39 13.01 15.90
CA LYS A 250 -14.30 14.47 16.08
C LYS A 250 -13.01 15.05 15.50
N ALA A 251 -11.89 14.36 15.71
CA ALA A 251 -10.60 14.79 15.15
C ALA A 251 -10.60 14.75 13.60
N ALA A 252 -11.14 13.69 12.99
CA ALA A 252 -11.28 13.57 11.53
C ALA A 252 -12.22 14.68 10.97
N GLN A 253 -13.33 14.95 11.63
CA GLN A 253 -14.25 16.01 11.25
C GLN A 253 -13.59 17.40 11.28
N SER A 254 -12.78 17.67 12.31
CA SER A 254 -12.03 18.94 12.41
C SER A 254 -10.94 19.09 11.36
N HIS A 255 -10.38 17.96 10.89
CA HIS A 255 -9.26 17.93 9.94
C HIS A 255 -9.71 18.06 8.47
N THR A 256 -10.78 17.38 8.08
CA THR A 256 -11.20 17.26 6.66
C THR A 256 -12.62 17.73 6.39
N ALA A 257 -13.34 18.25 7.40
CA ALA A 257 -14.78 18.55 7.37
C ALA A 257 -15.64 17.34 6.94
N SER A 258 -15.09 16.13 6.98
CA SER A 258 -15.76 14.89 6.59
C SER A 258 -16.66 14.39 7.72
N LEU A 259 -17.91 14.08 7.41
CA LEU A 259 -18.79 13.38 8.35
C LEU A 259 -18.36 11.91 8.40
N SER A 260 -17.81 11.47 9.53
CA SER A 260 -17.53 10.06 9.76
C SER A 260 -18.85 9.30 9.95
N GLY A 261 -19.06 8.24 9.17
CA GLY A 261 -20.18 7.32 9.34
C GLY A 261 -20.06 6.49 10.63
N ASN A 262 -21.04 5.62 10.87
CA ASN A 262 -20.96 4.66 11.98
C ASN A 262 -19.88 3.61 11.67
N TYR A 263 -18.75 3.68 12.37
CA TYR A 263 -17.61 2.77 12.17
C TYR A 263 -17.99 1.28 12.26
N LYS A 264 -18.88 0.90 13.21
CA LYS A 264 -19.31 -0.50 13.35
C LYS A 264 -20.02 -1.03 12.10
N VAL A 265 -20.82 -0.17 11.45
CA VAL A 265 -21.50 -0.50 10.18
C VAL A 265 -20.47 -0.64 9.07
N THR A 266 -19.54 0.31 8.95
CA THR A 266 -18.48 0.29 7.95
C THR A 266 -17.59 -0.96 8.08
N SER A 267 -17.14 -1.28 9.29
CA SER A 267 -16.33 -2.47 9.58
C SER A 267 -17.08 -3.77 9.27
N GLY A 268 -18.39 -3.83 9.58
CA GLY A 268 -19.26 -4.94 9.20
C GLY A 268 -19.35 -5.13 7.68
N ALA A 269 -19.54 -4.02 6.95
CA ALA A 269 -19.60 -4.03 5.48
C ALA A 269 -18.24 -4.42 4.86
N PHE A 270 -17.13 -3.94 5.41
CA PHE A 270 -15.78 -4.35 4.99
C PHE A 270 -15.60 -5.87 5.10
N ARG A 271 -16.00 -6.46 6.23
CA ARG A 271 -15.94 -7.91 6.42
C ARG A 271 -16.75 -8.67 5.38
N GLN A 272 -17.98 -8.24 5.10
CA GLN A 272 -18.83 -8.88 4.09
C GLN A 272 -18.24 -8.78 2.69
N ALA A 273 -17.63 -7.63 2.34
CA ALA A 273 -16.96 -7.43 1.06
C ALA A 273 -15.58 -8.11 0.97
N GLY A 274 -15.05 -8.67 2.08
CA GLY A 274 -13.71 -9.25 2.14
C GLY A 274 -12.60 -8.20 2.04
N VAL A 275 -12.87 -6.98 2.45
CA VAL A 275 -11.86 -5.95 2.68
C VAL A 275 -11.05 -6.33 3.93
N LEU A 276 -9.74 -6.22 3.83
CA LEU A 276 -8.82 -6.48 4.94
C LEU A 276 -8.65 -5.19 5.75
N GLU A 277 -9.38 -5.10 6.85
CA GLU A 277 -9.27 -3.98 7.77
C GLU A 277 -8.06 -4.19 8.67
N VAL A 278 -7.19 -3.15 8.76
CA VAL A 278 -6.01 -3.08 9.62
C VAL A 278 -6.05 -1.79 10.43
N PHE A 279 -5.24 -1.69 11.50
CA PHE A 279 -5.49 -0.70 12.54
C PHE A 279 -4.38 0.33 12.72
N ASP A 280 -3.26 0.14 12.08
CA ASP A 280 -2.17 1.11 12.04
C ASP A 280 -1.43 1.13 10.68
N PRO A 281 -0.62 2.18 10.45
CA PRO A 281 0.15 2.32 9.20
C PRO A 281 1.13 1.18 8.93
N ALA A 282 1.73 0.62 9.95
CA ALA A 282 2.71 -0.43 9.77
C ALA A 282 2.03 -1.77 9.44
N GLU A 283 0.86 -2.06 10.03
CA GLU A 283 0.03 -3.20 9.60
C GLU A 283 -0.41 -3.07 8.14
N LEU A 284 -0.80 -1.85 7.69
CA LEU A 284 -1.14 -1.59 6.29
C LEU A 284 0.01 -1.93 5.36
N THR A 285 1.21 -1.44 5.70
CA THR A 285 2.43 -1.67 4.91
C THR A 285 2.82 -3.15 4.92
N ASP A 286 2.80 -3.80 6.07
CA ASP A 286 3.15 -5.21 6.20
C ASP A 286 2.21 -6.13 5.42
N MET A 287 0.91 -5.86 5.49
CA MET A 287 -0.11 -6.61 4.75
C MET A 287 0.06 -6.39 3.23
N ALA A 288 0.18 -5.14 2.79
CA ALA A 288 0.35 -4.80 1.39
C ALA A 288 1.63 -5.45 0.80
N ARG A 289 2.74 -5.37 1.51
CA ARG A 289 4.02 -5.94 1.11
C ARG A 289 3.99 -7.47 1.00
N ALA A 290 3.30 -8.14 1.92
CA ALA A 290 3.17 -9.59 1.87
C ALA A 290 2.34 -10.06 0.67
N PHE A 291 1.24 -9.37 0.36
CA PHE A 291 0.46 -9.64 -0.84
C PHE A 291 1.24 -9.31 -2.12
N ALA A 292 2.05 -8.24 -2.11
CA ALA A 292 2.88 -7.86 -3.25
C ALA A 292 3.91 -8.91 -3.67
N LYS A 293 4.25 -9.86 -2.77
CA LYS A 293 5.13 -11.00 -3.09
C LYS A 293 4.45 -12.07 -3.95
N ASN A 294 3.14 -12.00 -4.15
CA ASN A 294 2.36 -12.93 -5.00
C ASN A 294 2.58 -14.41 -4.67
N MET A 295 2.71 -14.73 -3.38
CA MET A 295 2.88 -16.11 -2.96
C MET A 295 1.60 -16.92 -3.26
N PRO A 296 1.71 -18.06 -3.96
CA PRO A 296 0.56 -18.89 -4.22
C PRO A 296 0.02 -19.49 -2.92
N PHE A 297 -1.30 -19.40 -2.71
CA PHE A 297 -1.98 -19.91 -1.53
C PHE A 297 -3.24 -20.69 -1.90
N GLN A 298 -3.33 -21.93 -1.40
CA GLN A 298 -4.51 -22.77 -1.53
C GLN A 298 -4.97 -23.26 -0.14
N PRO A 299 -5.67 -22.39 0.63
CA PRO A 299 -6.18 -22.78 1.94
C PRO A 299 -7.22 -23.91 1.81
N GLY A 300 -7.28 -24.77 2.80
CA GLY A 300 -8.23 -25.88 2.84
C GLY A 300 -9.03 -25.92 4.13
N PRO A 301 -10.30 -26.39 4.11
CA PRO A 301 -11.19 -26.35 5.27
C PRO A 301 -10.74 -27.21 6.47
N GLN A 302 -9.89 -28.21 6.23
CA GLN A 302 -9.34 -29.09 7.27
C GLN A 302 -7.82 -28.95 7.42
N LYS A 303 -7.24 -27.91 6.81
CA LYS A 303 -5.81 -27.63 6.87
C LYS A 303 -5.53 -26.50 7.82
N GLY A 304 -4.34 -26.51 8.39
CA GLY A 304 -3.89 -25.49 9.33
C GLY A 304 -2.52 -24.93 8.98
N THR A 305 -2.08 -24.01 9.82
CA THR A 305 -0.77 -23.38 9.76
C THR A 305 0.22 -24.18 10.57
N ALA A 306 1.34 -24.56 9.98
CA ALA A 306 2.45 -25.17 10.71
C ALA A 306 3.38 -24.12 11.29
N ILE A 307 3.88 -24.36 12.50
CA ILE A 307 4.88 -23.55 13.18
C ILE A 307 6.19 -24.32 13.23
N LEU A 308 7.24 -23.78 12.62
CA LEU A 308 8.61 -24.25 12.78
C LEU A 308 9.37 -23.18 13.57
N THR A 309 9.87 -23.55 14.73
CA THR A 309 10.48 -22.59 15.66
C THR A 309 11.86 -23.05 16.15
N PHE A 310 12.67 -22.10 16.57
CA PHE A 310 13.93 -22.32 17.30
C PHE A 310 13.73 -22.32 18.82
N SER A 311 12.50 -22.17 19.30
CA SER A 311 12.18 -22.01 20.73
C SER A 311 10.77 -22.46 21.06
N GLY A 312 10.61 -23.38 22.01
CA GLY A 312 9.29 -23.81 22.47
C GLY A 312 8.43 -22.68 23.01
N GLY A 313 9.03 -21.72 23.73
CA GLY A 313 8.33 -20.52 24.22
C GLY A 313 7.78 -19.65 23.07
N ALA A 314 8.55 -19.46 22.01
CA ALA A 314 8.10 -18.73 20.82
C ALA A 314 6.96 -19.48 20.12
N GLY A 315 7.04 -20.81 20.05
CA GLY A 315 5.96 -21.66 19.53
C GLY A 315 4.66 -21.50 20.31
N THR A 316 4.73 -21.49 21.63
CA THR A 316 3.57 -21.28 22.52
C THR A 316 2.91 -19.92 22.28
N ILE A 317 3.69 -18.83 22.34
CA ILE A 317 3.17 -17.47 22.08
C ILE A 317 2.55 -17.37 20.70
N THR A 318 3.15 -18.01 19.69
CA THR A 318 2.60 -18.02 18.32
C THR A 318 1.25 -18.71 18.25
N THR A 319 1.07 -19.80 18.98
CA THR A 319 -0.19 -20.54 19.02
C THR A 319 -1.30 -19.68 19.62
N ASP A 320 -1.03 -18.95 20.71
CA ASP A 320 -1.98 -18.02 21.31
C ASP A 320 -2.37 -16.89 20.31
N LEU A 321 -1.39 -16.25 19.68
CA LEU A 321 -1.63 -15.23 18.66
C LEU A 321 -2.42 -15.77 17.45
N MET A 322 -2.21 -17.03 17.07
CA MET A 322 -2.95 -17.66 15.99
C MET A 322 -4.42 -17.83 16.35
N ASP A 323 -4.73 -18.25 17.57
CA ASP A 323 -6.11 -18.38 18.06
C ASP A 323 -6.83 -17.02 18.05
N ASP A 324 -6.19 -15.98 18.58
CA ASP A 324 -6.68 -14.60 18.54
C ASP A 324 -6.98 -14.10 17.12
N CYS A 325 -6.18 -14.54 16.14
CA CYS A 325 -6.32 -14.17 14.73
C CYS A 325 -7.20 -15.13 13.90
N GLY A 326 -7.78 -16.17 14.52
CA GLY A 326 -8.63 -17.17 13.87
C GLY A 326 -7.86 -18.11 12.91
N LEU A 327 -6.58 -18.35 13.16
CA LEU A 327 -5.78 -19.35 12.46
C LEU A 327 -5.80 -20.68 13.26
N SER A 328 -5.94 -21.80 12.56
CA SER A 328 -5.88 -23.11 13.18
C SER A 328 -4.49 -23.70 13.07
N LEU A 329 -4.01 -24.33 14.14
CA LEU A 329 -2.78 -25.10 14.13
C LEU A 329 -2.92 -26.34 13.26
N ALA A 330 -1.95 -26.65 12.40
CA ALA A 330 -1.98 -27.83 11.55
C ALA A 330 -1.86 -29.11 12.37
N LYS A 331 -2.59 -30.14 11.97
CA LYS A 331 -2.35 -31.52 12.47
C LYS A 331 -1.36 -32.19 11.53
N LEU A 332 -0.13 -32.38 11.98
CA LEU A 332 0.90 -33.05 11.20
C LEU A 332 0.65 -34.57 11.17
N SER A 333 0.90 -35.18 10.03
CA SER A 333 0.81 -36.60 9.88
C SER A 333 1.94 -37.33 10.61
N ASP A 334 1.68 -38.57 11.05
CA ASP A 334 2.69 -39.44 11.68
C ASP A 334 3.91 -39.65 10.78
N LYS A 335 3.72 -39.67 9.46
CA LYS A 335 4.80 -39.78 8.48
C LYS A 335 5.72 -38.53 8.55
N THR A 336 5.15 -37.35 8.65
CA THR A 336 5.90 -36.10 8.78
C THR A 336 6.67 -36.05 10.08
N LEU A 337 6.00 -36.37 11.21
CA LEU A 337 6.63 -36.39 12.52
C LEU A 337 7.76 -37.44 12.58
N ALA A 338 7.55 -38.63 12.05
CA ALA A 338 8.58 -39.69 12.00
C ALA A 338 9.81 -39.26 11.18
N SER A 339 9.60 -38.58 10.04
CA SER A 339 10.70 -38.06 9.21
C SER A 339 11.52 -37.00 9.94
N ILE A 340 10.86 -36.15 10.74
CA ILE A 340 11.54 -35.11 11.53
C ILE A 340 12.21 -35.68 12.75
N ALA A 341 11.63 -36.71 13.37
CA ALA A 341 12.17 -37.39 14.56
C ALA A 341 13.56 -38.00 14.33
N GLU A 342 13.95 -38.32 13.10
CA GLU A 342 15.30 -38.76 12.77
C GLU A 342 16.39 -37.71 13.03
N LEU A 343 16.00 -36.43 13.18
CA LEU A 343 16.90 -35.33 13.53
C LEU A 343 17.07 -35.18 15.05
N PHE A 344 16.27 -35.86 15.84
CA PHE A 344 16.21 -35.73 17.30
C PHE A 344 16.82 -36.92 18.02
N PRO A 345 17.36 -36.73 19.22
CA PRO A 345 17.79 -37.81 20.06
C PRO A 345 16.57 -38.68 20.50
N SER A 346 16.79 -39.93 20.78
CA SER A 346 15.73 -40.93 21.10
C SER A 346 14.84 -40.54 22.30
N TRP A 347 15.34 -39.74 23.20
CA TRP A 347 14.63 -39.24 24.40
C TRP A 347 13.71 -38.06 24.11
N ASN A 348 13.83 -37.40 22.94
CA ASN A 348 13.02 -36.24 22.57
C ASN A 348 12.24 -36.55 21.28
N LYS A 349 10.93 -36.61 21.38
CA LYS A 349 10.04 -36.79 20.22
C LYS A 349 9.52 -35.41 19.78
N PRO A 350 9.70 -35.02 18.50
CA PRO A 350 9.12 -33.80 18.00
C PRO A 350 7.59 -33.84 18.05
N ASP A 351 7.00 -32.73 18.48
CA ASP A 351 5.57 -32.45 18.45
C ASP A 351 5.32 -31.08 17.83
N HIS A 352 4.09 -30.74 17.55
CA HIS A 352 3.72 -29.49 16.90
C HIS A 352 3.08 -28.53 17.92
N PRO A 353 3.63 -27.29 18.10
CA PRO A 353 4.69 -26.60 17.33
C PRO A 353 6.04 -27.30 17.29
N LEU A 354 6.70 -27.30 16.11
CA LEU A 354 7.97 -27.98 15.92
C LEU A 354 9.12 -27.13 16.52
N ASP A 355 9.47 -27.37 17.79
CA ASP A 355 10.68 -26.80 18.38
C ASP A 355 11.91 -27.57 17.87
N LEU A 356 12.68 -26.94 17.02
CA LEU A 356 13.82 -27.53 16.32
C LEU A 356 15.15 -27.29 17.02
N TRP A 357 15.18 -26.64 18.20
CA TRP A 357 16.43 -26.23 18.84
C TRP A 357 17.38 -27.40 19.09
N ILE A 358 16.90 -28.47 19.68
CA ILE A 358 17.73 -29.66 20.00
C ILE A 358 18.32 -30.27 18.72
N ALA A 359 17.56 -30.37 17.68
CA ALA A 359 18.04 -30.87 16.38
C ALA A 359 19.08 -29.90 15.76
N ILE A 360 18.86 -28.60 15.88
CA ILE A 360 19.77 -27.56 15.38
C ILE A 360 21.14 -27.64 16.08
N GLU A 361 21.17 -27.82 17.40
CA GLU A 361 22.42 -28.00 18.17
C GLU A 361 23.22 -29.22 17.68
N GLN A 362 22.53 -30.31 17.28
CA GLN A 362 23.21 -31.53 16.83
C GLN A 362 23.62 -31.49 15.35
N HIS A 363 22.83 -30.86 14.50
CA HIS A 363 22.99 -31.00 13.05
C HIS A 363 23.17 -29.67 12.29
N GLY A 364 23.07 -28.54 12.98
CA GLY A 364 23.17 -27.19 12.40
C GLY A 364 21.87 -26.71 11.74
N TYR A 365 21.74 -25.39 11.63
CA TYR A 365 20.54 -24.70 11.14
C TYR A 365 20.09 -25.16 9.76
N GLU A 366 21.02 -25.16 8.81
CA GLU A 366 20.70 -25.34 7.39
C GLU A 366 20.12 -26.74 7.13
N LYS A 367 20.76 -27.79 7.66
CA LYS A 367 20.31 -29.18 7.51
C LYS A 367 18.93 -29.39 8.13
N VAL A 368 18.74 -28.88 9.36
CA VAL A 368 17.50 -29.08 10.12
C VAL A 368 16.34 -28.32 9.46
N PHE A 369 16.54 -27.04 9.13
CA PHE A 369 15.50 -26.24 8.47
C PHE A 369 15.10 -26.80 7.11
N ARG A 370 16.07 -27.14 6.25
CA ARG A 370 15.78 -27.75 4.93
C ARG A 370 14.94 -29.03 5.06
N ARG A 371 15.32 -29.92 5.95
CA ARG A 371 14.62 -31.21 6.13
C ARG A 371 13.22 -31.00 6.72
N SER A 372 13.09 -30.19 7.76
CA SER A 372 11.82 -29.92 8.41
C SER A 372 10.85 -29.17 7.49
N LEU A 373 11.31 -28.13 6.77
CA LEU A 373 10.50 -27.42 5.80
C LEU A 373 10.03 -28.34 4.66
N ASN A 374 10.91 -29.18 4.11
CA ASN A 374 10.51 -30.16 3.10
C ASN A 374 9.44 -31.13 3.62
N ALA A 375 9.58 -31.64 4.84
CA ALA A 375 8.61 -32.56 5.44
C ALA A 375 7.24 -31.89 5.61
N VAL A 376 7.20 -30.69 6.18
CA VAL A 376 5.98 -29.91 6.43
C VAL A 376 5.32 -29.42 5.13
N MET A 377 6.11 -29.03 4.13
CA MET A 377 5.60 -28.67 2.80
C MET A 377 4.87 -29.82 2.11
N ASN A 378 5.31 -31.07 2.35
CA ASN A 378 4.67 -32.26 1.79
C ASN A 378 3.48 -32.76 2.65
N ASP A 379 3.26 -32.21 3.85
CA ASP A 379 2.19 -32.71 4.74
C ASP A 379 0.81 -32.23 4.24
N PRO A 380 -0.16 -33.15 4.09
CA PRO A 380 -1.50 -32.81 3.59
C PRO A 380 -2.32 -31.95 4.56
N GLY A 381 -2.04 -31.99 5.87
CA GLY A 381 -2.72 -31.22 6.90
C GLY A 381 -2.27 -29.75 6.98
N VAL A 382 -1.23 -29.37 6.20
CA VAL A 382 -0.66 -28.02 6.22
C VAL A 382 -1.08 -27.24 4.98
N ASP A 383 -1.52 -26.01 5.17
CA ASP A 383 -1.78 -25.04 4.08
C ASP A 383 -0.87 -23.82 4.09
N SER A 384 -0.25 -23.53 5.22
CA SER A 384 0.63 -22.35 5.39
C SER A 384 1.65 -22.59 6.51
N ILE A 385 2.71 -21.79 6.55
CA ILE A 385 3.80 -21.99 7.51
C ILE A 385 4.19 -20.65 8.13
N ILE A 386 4.33 -20.63 9.46
CA ILE A 386 5.07 -19.62 10.20
C ILE A 386 6.45 -20.19 10.51
N PHE A 387 7.46 -19.62 9.89
CA PHE A 387 8.85 -20.02 10.08
C PHE A 387 9.55 -19.00 11.00
N GLN A 388 10.06 -19.49 12.12
CA GLN A 388 10.75 -18.66 13.12
C GLN A 388 12.23 -19.02 13.13
N SER A 389 13.07 -18.03 12.93
CA SER A 389 14.51 -18.21 12.88
C SER A 389 15.23 -17.28 13.86
N TYR A 390 16.20 -17.85 14.57
CA TYR A 390 17.20 -17.03 15.25
C TYR A 390 18.21 -16.51 14.21
N ALA A 391 18.55 -15.23 14.29
CA ALA A 391 19.43 -14.58 13.33
C ALA A 391 20.86 -15.08 13.47
N THR A 392 21.37 -15.71 12.41
CA THR A 392 22.74 -16.26 12.32
C THR A 392 23.41 -15.88 11.01
N PRO A 393 24.73 -15.68 10.99
CA PRO A 393 25.45 -15.44 9.74
C PRO A 393 25.55 -16.68 8.83
N LEU A 394 25.19 -17.86 9.34
CA LEU A 394 25.30 -19.14 8.63
C LEU A 394 24.25 -19.32 7.54
N ILE A 395 23.05 -18.72 7.69
CA ILE A 395 22.00 -18.79 6.68
C ILE A 395 22.31 -17.81 5.54
N LYS A 396 22.30 -18.32 4.31
CA LYS A 396 22.65 -17.60 3.08
C LYS A 396 21.42 -17.42 2.17
N GLN A 397 21.58 -16.65 1.09
CA GLN A 397 20.52 -16.37 0.09
C GLN A 397 19.93 -17.63 -0.52
N GLU A 398 20.77 -18.64 -0.79
CA GLU A 398 20.37 -19.89 -1.43
C GLU A 398 19.28 -20.63 -0.65
N PHE A 399 19.34 -20.58 0.68
CA PHE A 399 18.29 -21.19 1.53
C PHE A 399 16.91 -20.57 1.27
N PHE A 400 16.83 -19.25 1.17
CA PHE A 400 15.56 -18.57 0.91
C PHE A 400 15.07 -18.75 -0.53
N ASN A 401 15.98 -18.82 -1.49
CA ASN A 401 15.63 -19.12 -2.88
C ASN A 401 14.98 -20.52 -3.00
N GLU A 402 15.58 -21.53 -2.37
CA GLU A 402 15.02 -22.87 -2.32
C GLU A 402 13.65 -22.93 -1.61
N LEU A 403 13.49 -22.14 -0.54
CA LEU A 403 12.20 -22.05 0.16
C LEU A 403 11.13 -21.43 -0.76
N THR A 404 11.48 -20.43 -1.56
CA THR A 404 10.58 -19.86 -2.57
C THR A 404 10.15 -20.89 -3.62
N ASP A 405 11.07 -21.75 -4.06
CA ASP A 405 10.74 -22.82 -5.01
C ASP A 405 9.80 -23.86 -4.40
N LEU A 406 9.99 -24.21 -3.11
CA LEU A 406 9.07 -25.08 -2.38
C LEU A 406 7.67 -24.47 -2.26
N ILE A 407 7.57 -23.15 -1.98
CA ILE A 407 6.30 -22.44 -1.91
C ILE A 407 5.56 -22.49 -3.25
N LYS A 408 6.25 -22.25 -4.36
CA LYS A 408 5.67 -22.32 -5.70
C LYS A 408 5.15 -23.72 -6.02
N LYS A 409 5.94 -24.74 -5.69
CA LYS A 409 5.61 -26.16 -5.92
C LYS A 409 4.41 -26.61 -5.12
N HIS A 410 4.35 -26.28 -3.83
CA HIS A 410 3.33 -26.78 -2.89
C HIS A 410 2.16 -25.82 -2.69
N LYS A 411 2.25 -24.58 -3.17
CA LYS A 411 1.25 -23.49 -3.01
C LYS A 411 0.88 -23.26 -1.55
N LYS A 412 1.89 -23.28 -0.67
CA LYS A 412 1.80 -23.06 0.76
C LYS A 412 2.68 -21.86 1.11
N PRO A 413 2.11 -20.68 1.43
CA PRO A 413 2.89 -19.50 1.77
C PRO A 413 3.67 -19.70 3.06
N VAL A 414 4.82 -19.04 3.15
CA VAL A 414 5.64 -18.97 4.35
C VAL A 414 5.80 -17.50 4.74
N VAL A 415 5.49 -17.19 5.98
CA VAL A 415 5.80 -15.92 6.61
C VAL A 415 6.89 -16.14 7.65
N ILE A 416 7.82 -15.20 7.77
CA ILE A 416 9.04 -15.42 8.53
C ILE A 416 9.15 -14.41 9.67
N TRP A 417 9.36 -14.90 10.90
CA TRP A 417 9.77 -14.08 12.03
C TRP A 417 11.26 -14.32 12.33
N ILE A 418 12.04 -13.23 12.43
CA ILE A 418 13.48 -13.31 12.67
C ILE A 418 13.84 -12.50 13.90
N GLU A 419 14.35 -13.19 14.92
CA GLU A 419 14.79 -12.63 16.18
C GLU A 419 16.32 -12.76 16.33
N GLY A 420 16.95 -11.90 17.15
CA GLY A 420 18.37 -11.97 17.45
C GLY A 420 19.09 -10.64 17.36
N ARG A 421 20.41 -10.69 17.25
CA ARG A 421 21.25 -9.48 17.18
C ARG A 421 20.86 -8.64 15.96
N LYS A 422 20.64 -7.34 16.18
CA LYS A 422 20.04 -6.42 15.21
C LYS A 422 20.65 -6.51 13.81
N ASP A 423 21.96 -6.44 13.68
CA ASP A 423 22.65 -6.47 12.38
C ASP A 423 22.47 -7.80 11.64
N PHE A 424 22.51 -8.93 12.34
CA PHE A 424 22.24 -10.24 11.75
C PHE A 424 20.76 -10.40 11.36
N ALA A 425 19.84 -9.91 12.21
CA ALA A 425 18.41 -9.98 11.95
C ALA A 425 18.02 -9.12 10.74
N GLU A 426 18.55 -7.88 10.64
CA GLU A 426 18.36 -7.00 9.49
C GLU A 426 18.87 -7.65 8.19
N ARG A 427 20.11 -8.19 8.23
CA ARG A 427 20.69 -8.90 7.09
C ARG A 427 19.82 -10.08 6.66
N LEU A 428 19.37 -10.91 7.60
CA LEU A 428 18.61 -12.13 7.30
C LEU A 428 17.22 -11.79 6.75
N ARG A 429 16.55 -10.74 7.29
CA ARG A 429 15.32 -10.22 6.71
C ARG A 429 15.52 -9.74 5.28
N GLY A 430 16.60 -8.98 5.03
CA GLY A 430 16.93 -8.55 3.65
C GLY A 430 17.10 -9.71 2.68
N LEU A 431 17.77 -10.81 3.09
CA LEU A 431 17.92 -12.01 2.27
C LEU A 431 16.56 -12.68 1.99
N ALA A 432 15.69 -12.78 2.98
CA ALA A 432 14.35 -13.35 2.82
C ALA A 432 13.50 -12.49 1.86
N GLU A 433 13.49 -11.16 2.07
CA GLU A 433 12.75 -10.22 1.24
C GLU A 433 13.24 -10.21 -0.22
N ASN A 434 14.53 -10.30 -0.45
CA ASN A 434 15.12 -10.41 -1.80
C ASN A 434 14.70 -11.71 -2.51
N ALA A 435 14.43 -12.77 -1.75
CA ALA A 435 13.89 -14.02 -2.29
C ALA A 435 12.35 -13.99 -2.50
N GLY A 436 11.69 -12.86 -2.19
CA GLY A 436 10.24 -12.74 -2.30
C GLY A 436 9.46 -13.30 -1.10
N LEU A 437 10.09 -13.39 0.08
CA LEU A 437 9.48 -13.88 1.31
C LEU A 437 9.26 -12.74 2.30
N PRO A 438 8.04 -12.55 2.84
CA PRO A 438 7.79 -11.52 3.83
C PRO A 438 8.42 -11.91 5.18
N ALA A 439 9.31 -11.08 5.68
CA ALA A 439 10.00 -11.28 6.93
C ALA A 439 9.75 -10.13 7.91
N PHE A 440 9.45 -10.44 9.16
CA PHE A 440 8.96 -9.51 10.17
C PHE A 440 9.89 -9.42 11.38
N ARG A 441 9.87 -8.26 12.04
CA ARG A 441 10.55 -8.01 13.31
C ARG A 441 9.71 -8.48 14.49
N GLU A 442 8.39 -8.30 14.39
CA GLU A 442 7.44 -8.63 15.44
C GLU A 442 6.63 -9.89 15.07
N LEU A 443 6.55 -10.81 16.00
CA LEU A 443 5.84 -12.08 15.83
C LEU A 443 4.34 -11.88 15.57
N ALA A 444 3.69 -10.96 16.28
CA ALA A 444 2.26 -10.68 16.10
C ALA A 444 1.93 -10.24 14.65
N ARG A 445 2.80 -9.44 14.02
CA ARG A 445 2.62 -9.00 12.62
C ARG A 445 2.69 -10.16 11.65
N CYS A 446 3.61 -11.10 11.89
CA CYS A 446 3.73 -12.33 11.10
C CYS A 446 2.39 -13.10 11.09
N VAL A 447 1.78 -13.29 12.26
CA VAL A 447 0.50 -13.98 12.41
C VAL A 447 -0.66 -13.20 11.79
N THR A 448 -0.74 -11.89 12.05
CA THR A 448 -1.80 -11.01 11.49
C THR A 448 -1.79 -11.02 9.96
N VAL A 449 -0.61 -10.93 9.35
CA VAL A 449 -0.47 -10.97 7.90
C VAL A 449 -0.93 -12.30 7.33
N LEU A 450 -0.51 -13.41 7.90
CA LEU A 450 -0.92 -14.73 7.43
C LEU A 450 -2.44 -14.96 7.58
N SER A 451 -3.04 -14.47 8.67
CA SER A 451 -4.49 -14.49 8.87
C SER A 451 -5.21 -13.68 7.79
N GLY A 452 -4.71 -12.48 7.48
CA GLY A 452 -5.24 -11.64 6.40
C GLY A 452 -5.17 -12.34 5.03
N MET A 453 -4.04 -12.96 4.72
CA MET A 453 -3.86 -13.74 3.49
C MET A 453 -4.87 -14.91 3.45
N LYS A 454 -5.00 -15.66 4.52
CA LYS A 454 -5.95 -16.80 4.58
C LYS A 454 -7.39 -16.33 4.38
N ARG A 455 -7.80 -15.23 5.03
CA ARG A 455 -9.14 -14.65 4.85
C ARG A 455 -9.39 -14.22 3.41
N HIS A 456 -8.44 -13.59 2.74
CA HIS A 456 -8.56 -13.16 1.36
C HIS A 456 -8.77 -14.36 0.41
N PHE A 457 -7.94 -15.41 0.52
CA PHE A 457 -8.00 -16.57 -0.35
C PHE A 457 -9.14 -17.56 -0.02
N THR A 458 -9.79 -17.43 1.15
CA THR A 458 -11.00 -18.20 1.51
C THR A 458 -12.29 -17.45 1.21
N LYS A 459 -12.21 -16.17 0.82
CA LYS A 459 -13.36 -15.35 0.45
C LYS A 459 -14.12 -16.03 -0.69
N LYS A 460 -15.43 -16.29 -0.49
CA LYS A 460 -16.32 -16.65 -1.60
C LYS A 460 -16.53 -15.43 -2.50
N PRO A 461 -16.53 -15.59 -3.83
CA PRO A 461 -16.97 -14.51 -4.71
C PRO A 461 -18.37 -14.05 -4.25
N ALA A 462 -18.59 -12.74 -4.22
CA ALA A 462 -19.95 -12.22 -4.06
C ALA A 462 -20.73 -12.58 -5.34
N ASP A 463 -21.85 -13.27 -5.18
CA ASP A 463 -22.78 -13.62 -6.24
C ASP A 463 -23.31 -12.36 -6.97
#